data_4ba844e3a486290aeed87458576d600d
#
_entry.id   4ba844e3a486290aeed87458576d600d
#
_cell.length_a   1.000
_cell.length_b   1.000
_cell.length_c   1.000
_cell.angle_alpha   90.00
_cell.angle_beta   90.00
_cell.angle_gamma   90.00
#
_symmetry.space_group_name_H-M   'P 1'
#
loop_
_entity.id
_entity.type
_entity.pdbx_description
1 polymer ?
#
loop_
_entity_poly.entity_id
_entity_poly.type
_entity_poly.pdbx_seq_one_letter_code
_entity_poly.pdbx_strand_id
1 'polypeptide(L)'
;MQLKKSKINNPLEIYQGNIKSFFKEFKKIFNEEKIYLIVDENTIQHIDYLEENFSVTSTHLQLESGEKNKTFNSVLKIWDFLNRNNVKSSDLLIILGGGMLTDLAGFAASTYKRGIEFIYLPTTLLAMADASIGGKTGFNYQFLKNNIGTFTLPKAVFLDTRFLATLPKIEIDSGIAEVYKHSIIGDDDLWNYLKVNSKELDLDYIVKSSKNLKLEIVSKDPYEKNIRKKLNFGHTIGHAIESYLLDSNAPTLHGFAIAKGMIIESFIAKKENLISENFFQEIKTVLSNNFKSYLNFKIDSKAIIKLILSDKKNTKSTINFSLPTKIGEVTINHEIELKKVESYLLEFLQND
;
A
#
# COMPACT_ATOMS: atom_id res chain seq x y z
N MET A 1 15.60 -24.33 -24.51
CA MET A 1 15.06 -24.73 -23.20
C MET A 1 14.18 -23.58 -22.69
N GLN A 2 12.87 -23.63 -22.97
CA GLN A 2 11.93 -22.59 -22.53
C GLN A 2 11.64 -22.82 -21.05
N LEU A 3 12.06 -21.86 -20.20
CA LEU A 3 11.66 -21.81 -18.79
C LEU A 3 10.13 -21.66 -18.73
N LYS A 4 9.44 -22.68 -18.27
CA LYS A 4 8.01 -22.61 -17.94
C LYS A 4 7.84 -21.52 -16.88
N LYS A 5 7.22 -20.38 -17.28
CA LYS A 5 6.72 -19.39 -16.34
C LYS A 5 5.75 -20.10 -15.40
N SER A 6 6.06 -20.12 -14.12
CA SER A 6 5.10 -20.54 -13.08
C SER A 6 3.91 -19.57 -13.18
N LYS A 7 2.77 -20.08 -13.65
CA LYS A 7 1.51 -19.35 -13.54
C LYS A 7 1.20 -19.24 -12.05
N ILE A 8 0.91 -18.03 -11.56
CA ILE A 8 0.22 -17.84 -10.29
C ILE A 8 -1.20 -18.38 -10.52
N ASN A 9 -1.38 -19.66 -10.25
CA ASN A 9 -2.60 -20.41 -10.58
C ASN A 9 -3.60 -20.47 -9.42
N ASN A 10 -3.29 -19.87 -8.24
CA ASN A 10 -4.26 -19.77 -7.15
C ASN A 10 -4.73 -18.32 -7.04
N PRO A 11 -6.04 -18.05 -7.16
CA PRO A 11 -6.56 -16.73 -6.87
C PRO A 11 -6.27 -16.42 -5.39
N LEU A 12 -5.85 -15.19 -5.12
CA LEU A 12 -5.66 -14.69 -3.75
C LEU A 12 -6.99 -14.77 -3.00
N GLU A 13 -7.04 -15.55 -1.94
CA GLU A 13 -8.20 -15.64 -1.07
C GLU A 13 -8.22 -14.46 -0.09
N ILE A 14 -9.28 -13.64 -0.14
CA ILE A 14 -9.48 -12.54 0.79
C ILE A 14 -10.82 -12.69 1.48
N TYR A 15 -10.76 -12.77 2.80
CA TYR A 15 -11.91 -12.84 3.69
C TYR A 15 -12.09 -11.48 4.37
N GLN A 16 -13.32 -11.01 4.47
CA GLN A 16 -13.68 -9.81 5.21
C GLN A 16 -14.79 -10.12 6.20
N GLY A 17 -14.57 -9.75 7.46
CA GLY A 17 -15.54 -9.96 8.53
C GLY A 17 -14.91 -10.37 9.85
N ASN A 18 -15.65 -11.11 10.66
CA ASN A 18 -15.23 -11.50 11.99
C ASN A 18 -14.19 -12.62 11.96
N ILE A 19 -13.09 -12.46 12.67
CA ILE A 19 -12.00 -13.44 12.79
C ILE A 19 -12.47 -14.84 13.22
N LYS A 20 -13.52 -14.95 14.05
CA LYS A 20 -14.10 -16.24 14.45
C LYS A 20 -14.68 -17.04 13.29
N SER A 21 -15.29 -16.36 12.31
CA SER A 21 -15.84 -17.03 11.12
C SER A 21 -14.74 -17.54 10.21
N PHE A 22 -13.68 -16.75 10.08
CA PHE A 22 -12.50 -17.11 9.32
C PHE A 22 -11.82 -18.36 9.89
N PHE A 23 -11.75 -18.49 11.21
CA PHE A 23 -11.04 -19.59 11.83
C PHE A 23 -11.65 -20.97 11.53
N LYS A 24 -12.96 -21.04 11.34
CA LYS A 24 -13.61 -22.27 10.89
C LYS A 24 -13.16 -22.68 9.48
N GLU A 25 -13.02 -21.72 8.58
CA GLU A 25 -12.52 -21.97 7.23
C GLU A 25 -11.02 -22.25 7.24
N PHE A 26 -10.28 -21.51 8.07
CA PHE A 26 -8.85 -21.68 8.28
C PHE A 26 -8.49 -23.09 8.77
N LYS A 27 -9.19 -23.64 9.77
CA LYS A 27 -8.98 -25.04 10.24
C LYS A 27 -9.23 -26.09 9.16
N LYS A 28 -10.05 -25.80 8.16
CA LYS A 28 -10.25 -26.72 7.02
C LYS A 28 -9.07 -26.70 6.05
N ILE A 29 -8.37 -25.56 5.98
CA ILE A 29 -7.25 -25.32 5.06
C ILE A 29 -5.92 -25.71 5.71
N PHE A 30 -5.80 -25.47 7.03
CA PHE A 30 -4.58 -25.69 7.81
C PHE A 30 -4.83 -26.63 8.98
N ASN A 31 -4.18 -27.76 8.94
CA ASN A 31 -4.24 -28.78 10.00
C ASN A 31 -3.04 -28.61 10.97
N GLU A 32 -2.76 -27.38 11.41
CA GLU A 32 -1.49 -27.03 12.05
C GLU A 32 -1.61 -26.96 13.57
N GLU A 33 -0.67 -27.62 14.26
CA GLU A 33 -0.54 -27.58 15.72
C GLU A 33 0.23 -26.35 16.21
N LYS A 34 1.04 -25.70 15.34
CA LYS A 34 1.91 -24.57 15.69
C LYS A 34 1.68 -23.39 14.80
N ILE A 35 1.41 -22.24 15.44
CA ILE A 35 1.29 -20.94 14.77
C ILE A 35 2.46 -20.07 15.17
N TYR A 36 3.10 -19.47 14.17
CA TYR A 36 4.14 -18.48 14.35
C TYR A 36 3.58 -17.12 13.95
N LEU A 37 3.82 -16.11 14.80
CA LEU A 37 3.33 -14.75 14.57
C LEU A 37 4.50 -13.78 14.38
N ILE A 38 4.36 -12.89 13.40
CA ILE A 38 5.17 -11.66 13.34
C ILE A 38 4.26 -10.50 13.65
N VAL A 39 4.62 -9.73 14.67
CA VAL A 39 3.91 -8.55 15.15
C VAL A 39 4.86 -7.37 15.30
N ASP A 40 4.34 -6.18 15.51
CA ASP A 40 5.11 -5.02 15.95
C ASP A 40 4.63 -4.50 17.32
N GLU A 41 5.28 -3.46 17.82
CA GLU A 41 4.96 -2.83 19.13
C GLU A 41 3.51 -2.38 19.24
N ASN A 42 2.85 -2.04 18.13
CA ASN A 42 1.48 -1.57 18.11
C ASN A 42 0.48 -2.73 18.06
N THR A 43 0.89 -3.88 17.51
CA THR A 43 -0.01 -4.99 17.22
C THR A 43 0.12 -6.16 18.18
N ILE A 44 1.16 -6.20 19.01
CA ILE A 44 1.35 -7.22 20.06
C ILE A 44 0.15 -7.31 21.01
N GLN A 45 -0.53 -6.23 21.27
CA GLN A 45 -1.75 -6.19 22.10
C GLN A 45 -2.91 -7.03 21.57
N HIS A 46 -2.87 -7.46 20.32
CA HIS A 46 -3.91 -8.26 19.68
C HIS A 46 -3.63 -9.78 19.75
N ILE A 47 -2.50 -10.19 20.31
CA ILE A 47 -2.14 -11.63 20.37
C ILE A 47 -3.16 -12.41 21.20
N ASP A 48 -3.49 -11.95 22.39
CA ASP A 48 -4.47 -12.63 23.27
C ASP A 48 -5.81 -12.79 22.55
N TYR A 49 -6.26 -11.75 21.85
CA TYR A 49 -7.48 -11.82 21.05
C TYR A 49 -7.40 -12.90 19.95
N LEU A 50 -6.25 -13.07 19.31
CA LEU A 50 -6.03 -14.12 18.30
C LEU A 50 -6.00 -15.50 18.96
N GLU A 51 -5.26 -15.67 20.02
CA GLU A 51 -5.11 -16.97 20.71
C GLU A 51 -6.43 -17.47 21.27
N GLU A 52 -7.23 -16.60 21.88
CA GLU A 52 -8.58 -16.92 22.37
C GLU A 52 -9.51 -17.38 21.23
N ASN A 53 -9.49 -16.63 20.10
CA ASN A 53 -10.37 -16.93 18.97
C ASN A 53 -9.90 -18.14 18.16
N PHE A 54 -8.61 -18.40 18.10
CA PHE A 54 -8.02 -19.55 17.38
C PHE A 54 -7.89 -20.78 18.27
N SER A 55 -8.10 -20.65 19.58
CA SER A 55 -7.89 -21.75 20.54
C SER A 55 -6.51 -22.39 20.37
N VAL A 56 -5.49 -21.57 20.19
CA VAL A 56 -4.09 -21.99 19.98
C VAL A 56 -3.15 -21.12 20.79
N THR A 57 -1.98 -21.67 21.11
CA THR A 57 -0.87 -20.91 21.66
C THR A 57 0.09 -20.58 20.53
N SER A 58 0.49 -19.34 20.42
CA SER A 58 1.42 -18.89 19.37
C SER A 58 2.83 -18.66 19.91
N THR A 59 3.81 -18.85 19.03
CA THR A 59 5.17 -18.36 19.24
C THR A 59 5.36 -17.13 18.38
N HIS A 60 5.71 -15.98 18.96
CA HIS A 60 5.75 -14.71 18.24
C HIS A 60 7.12 -14.03 18.27
N LEU A 61 7.35 -13.21 17.24
CA LEU A 61 8.44 -12.23 17.16
C LEU A 61 7.82 -10.83 17.11
N GLN A 62 8.23 -9.98 18.05
CA GLN A 62 7.92 -8.55 17.99
C GLN A 62 9.03 -7.78 17.32
N LEU A 63 8.70 -6.93 16.34
CA LEU A 63 9.59 -6.00 15.68
C LEU A 63 9.27 -4.55 16.09
N GLU A 64 10.18 -3.66 15.80
CA GLU A 64 9.96 -2.22 15.94
C GLU A 64 9.05 -1.74 14.80
N SER A 65 8.09 -0.86 15.12
CA SER A 65 7.15 -0.28 14.16
C SER A 65 7.77 0.86 13.34
N GLY A 66 7.10 1.24 12.27
CA GLY A 66 7.43 2.40 11.44
C GLY A 66 8.37 2.09 10.27
N GLU A 67 8.24 2.90 9.22
CA GLU A 67 8.89 2.71 7.92
C GLU A 67 10.44 2.70 8.01
N LYS A 68 11.03 3.41 8.98
CA LYS A 68 12.49 3.40 9.24
C LYS A 68 13.04 2.00 9.56
N ASN A 69 12.19 1.12 10.08
CA ASN A 69 12.52 -0.24 10.47
C ASN A 69 12.28 -1.28 9.35
N LYS A 70 11.81 -0.85 8.18
CA LYS A 70 11.66 -1.69 6.98
C LYS A 70 13.01 -1.96 6.31
N THR A 71 13.90 -2.63 7.04
CA THR A 71 15.31 -2.81 6.70
C THR A 71 15.71 -4.28 6.54
N PHE A 72 16.87 -4.51 5.92
CA PHE A 72 17.45 -5.85 5.85
C PHE A 72 17.73 -6.45 7.25
N ASN A 73 18.14 -5.64 8.23
CA ASN A 73 18.33 -6.12 9.60
C ASN A 73 17.04 -6.67 10.21
N SER A 74 15.92 -6.07 9.92
CA SER A 74 14.62 -6.59 10.37
C SER A 74 14.25 -7.90 9.66
N VAL A 75 14.63 -8.06 8.39
CA VAL A 75 14.50 -9.35 7.67
C VAL A 75 15.37 -10.43 8.35
N LEU A 76 16.62 -10.11 8.71
CA LEU A 76 17.49 -11.04 9.43
C LEU A 76 16.89 -11.46 10.77
N LYS A 77 16.31 -10.54 11.54
CA LYS A 77 15.63 -10.89 12.81
C LYS A 77 14.50 -11.91 12.58
N ILE A 78 13.74 -11.77 11.49
CA ILE A 78 12.66 -12.72 11.14
C ILE A 78 13.27 -14.09 10.78
N TRP A 79 14.27 -14.14 9.93
CA TRP A 79 14.92 -15.41 9.55
C TRP A 79 15.55 -16.12 10.76
N ASP A 80 16.20 -15.38 11.67
CA ASP A 80 16.76 -15.91 12.91
C ASP A 80 15.66 -16.50 13.80
N PHE A 81 14.53 -15.80 13.94
CA PHE A 81 13.37 -16.29 14.69
C PHE A 81 12.82 -17.60 14.10
N LEU A 82 12.59 -17.62 12.79
CA LEU A 82 12.11 -18.81 12.09
C LEU A 82 13.08 -19.99 12.23
N ASN A 83 14.38 -19.73 12.13
CA ASN A 83 15.41 -20.75 12.25
C ASN A 83 15.53 -21.31 13.67
N ARG A 84 15.56 -20.45 14.69
CA ARG A 84 15.63 -20.86 16.11
C ARG A 84 14.44 -21.71 16.54
N ASN A 85 13.26 -21.45 15.97
CA ASN A 85 12.06 -22.23 16.23
C ASN A 85 11.91 -23.45 15.32
N ASN A 86 12.91 -23.75 14.47
CA ASN A 86 12.88 -24.87 13.52
C ASN A 86 11.65 -24.89 12.62
N VAL A 87 11.14 -23.69 12.21
CA VAL A 87 9.96 -23.55 11.37
C VAL A 87 10.14 -24.31 10.06
N LYS A 88 9.20 -25.19 9.73
CA LYS A 88 9.20 -26.01 8.52
C LYS A 88 8.55 -25.26 7.36
N SER A 89 8.80 -25.71 6.14
CA SER A 89 8.14 -25.13 4.95
C SER A 89 6.63 -25.35 4.92
N SER A 90 6.14 -26.35 5.65
CA SER A 90 4.72 -26.64 5.82
C SER A 90 4.04 -25.88 6.96
N ASP A 91 4.82 -25.25 7.85
CA ASP A 91 4.27 -24.49 8.97
C ASP A 91 3.71 -23.15 8.49
N LEU A 92 2.75 -22.63 9.23
CA LEU A 92 2.10 -21.37 8.90
C LEU A 92 2.68 -20.20 9.68
N LEU A 93 3.00 -19.14 8.93
CA LEU A 93 3.35 -17.84 9.48
C LEU A 93 2.16 -16.89 9.38
N ILE A 94 1.74 -16.30 10.49
CA ILE A 94 0.74 -15.22 10.51
C ILE A 94 1.46 -13.89 10.68
N ILE A 95 1.17 -12.95 9.80
CA ILE A 95 1.72 -11.59 9.83
C ILE A 95 0.60 -10.65 10.22
N LEU A 96 0.68 -10.12 11.46
CA LEU A 96 -0.33 -9.25 12.07
C LEU A 96 0.23 -7.83 12.16
N GLY A 97 -0.15 -6.95 11.25
CA GLY A 97 0.37 -5.59 11.25
C GLY A 97 -0.03 -4.71 10.08
N GLY A 98 0.55 -3.53 10.03
CA GLY A 98 0.38 -2.57 8.96
C GLY A 98 1.15 -2.93 7.68
N GLY A 99 1.09 -2.04 6.66
CA GLY A 99 1.73 -2.24 5.36
C GLY A 99 3.24 -2.47 5.44
N MET A 100 3.93 -1.78 6.32
CA MET A 100 5.37 -2.00 6.55
C MET A 100 5.65 -3.45 6.92
N LEU A 101 4.90 -3.98 7.90
CA LEU A 101 5.13 -5.33 8.41
C LEU A 101 4.72 -6.40 7.39
N THR A 102 3.60 -6.21 6.68
CA THR A 102 3.16 -7.15 5.64
C THR A 102 4.18 -7.26 4.51
N ASP A 103 4.74 -6.14 4.05
CA ASP A 103 5.78 -6.14 3.02
C ASP A 103 7.07 -6.84 3.51
N LEU A 104 7.56 -6.43 4.68
CA LEU A 104 8.82 -6.91 5.25
C LEU A 104 8.76 -8.41 5.59
N ALA A 105 7.76 -8.81 6.36
CA ALA A 105 7.63 -10.20 6.81
C ALA A 105 7.18 -11.12 5.67
N GLY A 106 6.37 -10.61 4.72
CA GLY A 106 6.05 -11.33 3.49
C GLY A 106 7.29 -11.61 2.64
N PHE A 107 8.22 -10.65 2.54
CA PHE A 107 9.51 -10.89 1.89
C PHE A 107 10.33 -11.95 2.63
N ALA A 108 10.44 -11.85 3.95
CA ALA A 108 11.18 -12.83 4.75
C ALA A 108 10.60 -14.23 4.59
N ALA A 109 9.26 -14.38 4.61
CA ALA A 109 8.56 -15.64 4.40
C ALA A 109 8.79 -16.19 2.98
N SER A 110 8.74 -15.33 1.97
CA SER A 110 8.90 -15.73 0.56
C SER A 110 10.30 -16.26 0.23
N THR A 111 11.29 -15.94 1.05
CA THR A 111 12.70 -16.27 0.83
C THR A 111 13.24 -17.34 1.81
N TYR A 112 12.66 -17.44 3.02
CA TYR A 112 13.03 -18.45 3.99
C TYR A 112 12.71 -19.86 3.45
N LYS A 113 13.71 -20.76 3.46
CA LYS A 113 13.58 -22.14 2.89
C LYS A 113 13.02 -22.18 1.45
N ARG A 114 13.23 -21.14 0.65
CA ARG A 114 12.66 -20.92 -0.70
C ARG A 114 11.16 -20.65 -0.73
N GLY A 115 10.60 -20.21 0.39
CA GLY A 115 9.20 -19.84 0.59
C GLY A 115 8.52 -20.75 1.61
N ILE A 116 7.90 -20.12 2.61
CA ILE A 116 6.99 -20.79 3.58
C ILE A 116 5.60 -20.18 3.39
N GLU A 117 4.58 -20.94 3.81
CA GLU A 117 3.20 -20.43 3.75
C GLU A 117 2.98 -19.33 4.78
N PHE A 118 2.29 -18.28 4.38
CA PHE A 118 1.96 -17.16 5.26
C PHE A 118 0.58 -16.59 4.96
N ILE A 119 -0.03 -15.96 5.96
CA ILE A 119 -1.27 -15.20 5.83
C ILE A 119 -1.07 -13.79 6.38
N TYR A 120 -1.89 -12.86 5.89
CA TYR A 120 -1.93 -11.50 6.41
C TYR A 120 -3.17 -11.26 7.26
N LEU A 121 -2.96 -10.64 8.41
CA LEU A 121 -3.96 -9.97 9.25
C LEU A 121 -3.62 -8.48 9.30
N PRO A 122 -3.97 -7.69 8.27
CA PRO A 122 -3.66 -6.28 8.24
C PRO A 122 -4.44 -5.52 9.32
N THR A 123 -3.75 -4.61 10.03
CA THR A 123 -4.32 -3.86 11.17
C THR A 123 -4.43 -2.37 10.91
N THR A 124 -3.95 -1.87 9.76
CA THR A 124 -4.10 -0.48 9.34
C THR A 124 -5.03 -0.38 8.14
N LEU A 125 -5.74 0.75 8.02
CA LEU A 125 -6.62 0.98 6.88
C LEU A 125 -5.85 0.93 5.56
N LEU A 126 -4.65 1.53 5.52
CA LEU A 126 -3.75 1.47 4.37
C LEU A 126 -3.44 0.03 3.94
N ALA A 127 -3.16 -0.85 4.91
CA ALA A 127 -2.87 -2.25 4.59
C ALA A 127 -4.12 -3.01 4.15
N MET A 128 -5.28 -2.74 4.77
CA MET A 128 -6.55 -3.39 4.41
C MET A 128 -7.03 -2.98 3.02
N ALA A 129 -6.93 -1.70 2.68
CA ALA A 129 -7.39 -1.18 1.39
C ALA A 129 -6.40 -1.46 0.25
N ASP A 130 -5.10 -1.43 0.54
CA ASP A 130 -4.05 -1.44 -0.50
C ASP A 130 -2.93 -2.44 -0.22
N ALA A 131 -2.03 -2.20 0.73
CA ALA A 131 -0.71 -2.82 0.78
C ALA A 131 -0.72 -4.36 0.89
N SER A 132 -1.64 -4.96 1.65
CA SER A 132 -1.70 -6.43 1.81
C SER A 132 -2.20 -7.18 0.57
N ILE A 133 -2.69 -6.47 -0.44
CA ILE A 133 -3.33 -7.04 -1.63
C ILE A 133 -2.41 -6.89 -2.85
N GLY A 134 -2.04 -8.00 -3.47
CA GLY A 134 -1.29 -7.99 -4.73
C GLY A 134 0.11 -8.54 -4.67
N GLY A 135 0.53 -9.08 -3.51
CA GLY A 135 1.73 -9.91 -3.36
C GLY A 135 3.06 -9.18 -3.54
N LYS A 136 3.08 -7.85 -3.62
CA LYS A 136 4.32 -7.10 -3.53
C LYS A 136 4.84 -7.20 -2.10
N THR A 137 6.07 -7.69 -1.95
CA THR A 137 6.77 -7.79 -0.66
C THR A 137 8.16 -7.21 -0.82
N GLY A 138 8.75 -6.66 0.24
CA GLY A 138 10.08 -6.09 0.12
C GLY A 138 10.49 -5.23 1.29
N PHE A 139 11.70 -4.68 1.17
CA PHE A 139 12.28 -3.79 2.16
C PHE A 139 13.06 -2.65 1.50
N ASN A 140 13.39 -1.63 2.30
CA ASN A 140 14.14 -0.46 1.87
C ASN A 140 15.64 -0.76 1.88
N TYR A 141 16.34 -0.36 0.83
CA TYR A 141 17.78 -0.56 0.72
C TYR A 141 18.49 0.67 0.15
N GLN A 142 19.54 1.13 0.81
CA GLN A 142 20.35 2.29 0.39
C GLN A 142 19.51 3.52 0.03
N PHE A 143 18.67 3.96 0.96
CA PHE A 143 17.76 5.12 0.82
C PHE A 143 16.65 4.96 -0.23
N LEU A 144 16.58 3.84 -0.94
CA LEU A 144 15.54 3.55 -1.91
C LEU A 144 14.43 2.72 -1.28
N LYS A 145 13.20 3.22 -1.33
CA LYS A 145 12.02 2.50 -0.84
C LYS A 145 11.70 1.30 -1.71
N ASN A 146 11.35 0.18 -1.06
CA ASN A 146 10.87 -1.05 -1.71
C ASN A 146 11.77 -1.53 -2.88
N ASN A 147 13.08 -1.25 -2.81
CA ASN A 147 13.99 -1.53 -3.93
C ASN A 147 14.31 -3.02 -4.09
N ILE A 148 14.25 -3.77 -3.00
CA ILE A 148 14.47 -5.21 -3.01
C ILE A 148 13.18 -5.89 -2.55
N GLY A 149 12.65 -6.80 -3.36
CA GLY A 149 11.39 -7.46 -3.06
C GLY A 149 11.06 -8.61 -3.98
N THR A 150 9.93 -9.25 -3.69
CA THR A 150 9.38 -10.35 -4.48
C THR A 150 7.91 -10.08 -4.81
N PHE A 151 7.40 -10.84 -5.77
CA PHE A 151 5.97 -10.97 -6.02
C PHE A 151 5.53 -12.34 -5.48
N THR A 152 5.06 -12.36 -4.24
CA THR A 152 4.63 -13.59 -3.56
C THR A 152 3.29 -13.35 -2.88
N LEU A 153 2.27 -14.06 -3.31
CA LEU A 153 0.95 -13.97 -2.71
C LEU A 153 0.94 -14.69 -1.36
N PRO A 154 0.32 -14.09 -0.31
CA PRO A 154 -0.03 -14.84 0.88
C PRO A 154 -1.07 -15.91 0.52
N LYS A 155 -1.18 -16.95 1.33
CA LYS A 155 -2.22 -17.97 1.15
C LYS A 155 -3.63 -17.40 1.34
N ALA A 156 -3.76 -16.47 2.28
CA ALA A 156 -4.98 -15.68 2.47
C ALA A 156 -4.67 -14.30 3.08
N VAL A 157 -5.60 -13.36 2.89
CA VAL A 157 -5.64 -12.08 3.61
C VAL A 157 -6.95 -12.03 4.37
N PHE A 158 -6.88 -11.62 5.64
CA PHE A 158 -8.03 -11.55 6.50
C PHE A 158 -8.26 -10.13 7.00
N LEU A 159 -9.35 -9.52 6.55
CA LEU A 159 -9.70 -8.12 6.81
C LEU A 159 -10.75 -8.04 7.92
N ASP A 160 -10.35 -7.61 9.11
CA ASP A 160 -11.22 -7.35 10.25
C ASP A 160 -11.09 -5.88 10.66
N THR A 161 -12.07 -5.06 10.29
CA THR A 161 -12.06 -3.61 10.56
C THR A 161 -12.06 -3.26 12.05
N ARG A 162 -12.34 -4.23 12.94
CA ARG A 162 -12.24 -4.02 14.40
C ARG A 162 -10.81 -3.73 14.86
N PHE A 163 -9.78 -4.16 14.12
CA PHE A 163 -8.40 -3.75 14.40
C PHE A 163 -8.20 -2.24 14.25
N LEU A 164 -9.02 -1.56 13.46
CA LEU A 164 -8.95 -0.11 13.28
C LEU A 164 -9.39 0.67 14.52
N ALA A 165 -10.10 0.04 15.46
CA ALA A 165 -10.54 0.70 16.70
C ALA A 165 -9.37 1.18 17.60
N THR A 166 -8.21 0.52 17.47
CA THR A 166 -6.98 0.90 18.22
C THR A 166 -6.01 1.74 17.38
N LEU A 167 -6.32 1.95 16.10
CA LEU A 167 -5.45 2.69 15.19
C LEU A 167 -5.60 4.20 15.41
N PRO A 168 -4.52 4.96 15.58
CA PRO A 168 -4.58 6.41 15.68
C PRO A 168 -5.29 7.03 14.47
N LYS A 169 -6.10 8.08 14.72
CA LYS A 169 -6.87 8.74 13.65
C LYS A 169 -6.00 9.20 12.48
N ILE A 170 -4.81 9.68 12.73
CA ILE A 170 -3.88 10.13 11.69
C ILE A 170 -3.51 8.99 10.71
N GLU A 171 -3.39 7.76 11.21
CA GLU A 171 -3.12 6.57 10.39
C GLU A 171 -4.37 6.14 9.60
N ILE A 172 -5.58 6.31 10.19
CA ILE A 172 -6.84 6.11 9.46
C ILE A 172 -6.92 7.13 8.33
N ASP A 173 -6.69 8.41 8.61
CA ASP A 173 -6.75 9.48 7.62
C ASP A 173 -5.71 9.26 6.50
N SER A 174 -4.52 8.78 6.84
CA SER A 174 -3.52 8.39 5.85
C SER A 174 -4.02 7.25 4.95
N GLY A 175 -4.64 6.21 5.52
CA GLY A 175 -5.24 5.12 4.75
C GLY A 175 -6.38 5.57 3.83
N ILE A 176 -7.17 6.54 4.26
CA ILE A 176 -8.26 7.13 3.46
C ILE A 176 -7.74 7.76 2.16
N ALA A 177 -6.50 8.27 2.11
CA ALA A 177 -5.93 8.81 0.89
C ALA A 177 -5.83 7.75 -0.23
N GLU A 178 -5.47 6.51 0.12
CA GLU A 178 -5.47 5.40 -0.84
C GLU A 178 -6.88 4.99 -1.27
N VAL A 179 -7.86 5.10 -0.38
CA VAL A 179 -9.27 4.89 -0.74
C VAL A 179 -9.74 5.93 -1.75
N TYR A 180 -9.36 7.22 -1.58
CA TYR A 180 -9.59 8.26 -2.60
C TYR A 180 -8.90 7.94 -3.92
N LYS A 181 -7.65 7.46 -3.89
CA LYS A 181 -6.98 7.02 -5.10
C LYS A 181 -7.80 5.94 -5.82
N HIS A 182 -8.23 4.92 -5.10
CA HIS A 182 -9.03 3.83 -5.66
C HIS A 182 -10.32 4.34 -6.28
N SER A 183 -11.02 5.27 -5.63
CA SER A 183 -12.25 5.85 -6.17
C SER A 183 -12.00 6.59 -7.49
N ILE A 184 -10.94 7.40 -7.58
CA ILE A 184 -10.61 8.16 -8.78
C ILE A 184 -10.22 7.24 -9.94
N ILE A 185 -9.48 6.15 -9.66
CA ILE A 185 -8.96 5.30 -10.74
C ILE A 185 -9.93 4.22 -11.24
N GLY A 186 -11.03 3.95 -10.50
CA GLY A 186 -11.88 2.83 -10.91
C GLY A 186 -13.21 2.63 -10.21
N ASP A 187 -13.70 3.56 -9.35
CA ASP A 187 -14.96 3.35 -8.62
C ASP A 187 -15.72 4.67 -8.40
N ASP A 188 -16.61 4.99 -9.34
CA ASP A 188 -17.44 6.21 -9.34
C ASP A 188 -18.40 6.25 -8.14
N ASP A 189 -18.93 5.10 -7.73
CA ASP A 189 -19.84 5.01 -6.58
C ASP A 189 -19.09 5.32 -5.29
N LEU A 190 -17.88 4.78 -5.14
CA LEU A 190 -17.02 5.10 -4.01
C LEU A 190 -16.62 6.59 -3.99
N TRP A 191 -16.31 7.19 -5.17
CA TRP A 191 -16.01 8.62 -5.26
C TRP A 191 -17.18 9.48 -4.77
N ASN A 192 -18.39 9.19 -5.24
CA ASN A 192 -19.60 9.90 -4.83
C ASN A 192 -19.89 9.71 -3.34
N TYR A 193 -19.71 8.50 -2.81
CA TYR A 193 -19.87 8.21 -1.39
C TYR A 193 -18.89 9.02 -0.53
N LEU A 194 -17.61 9.07 -0.89
CA LEU A 194 -16.58 9.80 -0.14
C LEU A 194 -16.81 11.31 -0.13
N LYS A 195 -17.32 11.89 -1.23
CA LYS A 195 -17.66 13.32 -1.29
C LYS A 195 -18.76 13.71 -0.30
N VAL A 196 -19.76 12.86 -0.12
CA VAL A 196 -20.94 13.15 0.72
C VAL A 196 -20.66 12.82 2.19
N ASN A 197 -19.97 11.73 2.46
CA ASN A 197 -19.82 11.16 3.80
C ASN A 197 -18.43 11.39 4.43
N SER A 198 -17.69 12.39 3.98
CA SER A 198 -16.30 12.61 4.40
C SER A 198 -16.04 12.70 5.91
N LYS A 199 -17.07 13.01 6.71
CA LYS A 199 -16.96 13.15 8.18
C LYS A 199 -17.24 11.84 8.93
N GLU A 200 -18.02 10.94 8.35
CA GLU A 200 -18.45 9.68 9.00
C GLU A 200 -18.47 8.56 7.97
N LEU A 201 -17.32 7.92 7.80
CA LEU A 201 -17.11 6.87 6.81
C LEU A 201 -17.43 5.50 7.42
N ASP A 202 -18.22 4.71 6.69
CA ASP A 202 -18.35 3.26 6.95
C ASP A 202 -17.05 2.57 6.52
N LEU A 203 -16.25 2.18 7.52
CA LEU A 203 -14.93 1.55 7.29
C LEU A 203 -15.05 0.19 6.59
N ASP A 204 -16.11 -0.58 6.88
CA ASP A 204 -16.35 -1.86 6.21
C ASP A 204 -16.66 -1.67 4.73
N TYR A 205 -17.47 -0.65 4.42
CA TYR A 205 -17.82 -0.32 3.04
C TYR A 205 -16.59 0.11 2.24
N ILE A 206 -15.80 1.08 2.75
CA ILE A 206 -14.65 1.60 2.01
C ILE A 206 -13.53 0.55 1.84
N VAL A 207 -13.30 -0.30 2.85
CA VAL A 207 -12.37 -1.43 2.74
C VAL A 207 -12.86 -2.43 1.69
N LYS A 208 -14.17 -2.76 1.69
CA LYS A 208 -14.75 -3.68 0.71
C LYS A 208 -14.61 -3.17 -0.73
N SER A 209 -14.95 -1.90 -0.97
CA SER A 209 -14.85 -1.28 -2.29
C SER A 209 -13.42 -1.23 -2.78
N SER A 210 -12.49 -0.71 -1.97
CA SER A 210 -11.07 -0.65 -2.32
C SER A 210 -10.47 -2.03 -2.58
N LYS A 211 -10.75 -3.01 -1.73
CA LYS A 211 -10.33 -4.40 -1.90
C LYS A 211 -10.80 -4.98 -3.23
N ASN A 212 -12.09 -4.81 -3.55
CA ASN A 212 -12.67 -5.38 -4.77
C ASN A 212 -12.01 -4.80 -6.02
N LEU A 213 -11.86 -3.48 -6.08
CA LEU A 213 -11.19 -2.81 -7.19
C LEU A 213 -9.73 -3.29 -7.33
N LYS A 214 -9.01 -3.33 -6.21
CA LYS A 214 -7.59 -3.75 -6.26
C LYS A 214 -7.45 -5.20 -6.68
N LEU A 215 -8.29 -6.10 -6.19
CA LEU A 215 -8.32 -7.50 -6.63
C LEU A 215 -8.58 -7.63 -8.12
N GLU A 216 -9.55 -6.88 -8.65
CA GLU A 216 -9.84 -6.88 -10.08
C GLU A 216 -8.61 -6.47 -10.90
N ILE A 217 -7.95 -5.38 -10.52
CA ILE A 217 -6.76 -4.89 -11.21
C ILE A 217 -5.61 -5.89 -11.11
N VAL A 218 -5.32 -6.41 -9.91
CA VAL A 218 -4.21 -7.34 -9.66
C VAL A 218 -4.43 -8.68 -10.36
N SER A 219 -5.67 -9.18 -10.41
CA SER A 219 -5.98 -10.44 -11.10
C SER A 219 -5.70 -10.37 -12.60
N LYS A 220 -5.91 -9.20 -13.21
CA LYS A 220 -5.64 -8.95 -14.64
C LYS A 220 -4.16 -8.70 -14.93
N ASP A 221 -3.41 -8.15 -13.96
CA ASP A 221 -1.99 -7.80 -14.13
C ASP A 221 -1.19 -7.99 -12.83
N PRO A 222 -0.89 -9.24 -12.44
CA PRO A 222 -0.20 -9.53 -11.19
C PRO A 222 1.18 -8.86 -11.04
N TYR A 223 1.88 -8.65 -12.18
CA TYR A 223 3.28 -8.18 -12.23
C TYR A 223 3.43 -6.70 -12.62
N GLU A 224 2.33 -5.93 -12.67
CA GLU A 224 2.34 -4.48 -12.99
C GLU A 224 3.02 -4.13 -14.32
N LYS A 225 2.72 -4.90 -15.34
CA LYS A 225 3.22 -4.61 -16.69
C LYS A 225 2.31 -3.67 -17.48
N ASN A 226 1.02 -3.66 -17.17
CA ASN A 226 -0.05 -2.97 -17.90
C ASN A 226 -1.02 -2.26 -16.95
N ILE A 227 -2.28 -2.73 -16.86
CA ILE A 227 -3.40 -2.08 -16.16
C ILE A 227 -3.13 -1.79 -14.69
N ARG A 228 -2.33 -2.61 -14.01
CA ARG A 228 -1.98 -2.39 -12.59
C ARG A 228 -1.22 -1.09 -12.38
N LYS A 229 -0.59 -0.53 -13.41
CA LYS A 229 0.05 0.79 -13.35
C LYS A 229 -0.93 1.93 -13.04
N LYS A 230 -2.25 1.75 -13.22
CA LYS A 230 -3.26 2.71 -12.77
C LYS A 230 -3.13 3.04 -11.28
N LEU A 231 -2.73 2.05 -10.46
CA LEU A 231 -2.49 2.23 -9.03
C LEU A 231 -1.35 3.21 -8.70
N ASN A 232 -0.52 3.57 -9.69
CA ASN A 232 0.56 4.55 -9.54
C ASN A 232 0.09 6.01 -9.70
N PHE A 233 -1.20 6.29 -9.94
CA PHE A 233 -1.72 7.64 -9.89
C PHE A 233 -1.44 8.30 -8.52
N GLY A 234 -0.89 9.49 -8.53
CA GLY A 234 -0.43 10.20 -7.34
C GLY A 234 0.94 9.76 -6.80
N HIS A 235 1.48 8.63 -7.27
CA HIS A 235 2.69 8.04 -6.69
C HIS A 235 3.98 8.57 -7.30
N THR A 236 3.99 9.05 -8.55
CA THR A 236 5.22 9.58 -9.17
C THR A 236 5.70 10.83 -8.41
N ILE A 237 4.80 11.75 -8.14
CA ILE A 237 5.08 12.94 -7.32
C ILE A 237 5.05 12.60 -5.82
N GLY A 238 4.09 11.80 -5.37
CA GLY A 238 3.89 11.48 -3.95
C GLY A 238 5.08 10.79 -3.32
N HIS A 239 5.69 9.79 -3.95
CA HIS A 239 6.90 9.14 -3.45
C HIS A 239 8.09 10.08 -3.38
N ALA A 240 8.23 10.99 -4.35
CA ALA A 240 9.28 12.01 -4.30
C ALA A 240 9.08 12.97 -3.12
N ILE A 241 7.83 13.39 -2.86
CA ILE A 241 7.48 14.21 -1.69
C ILE A 241 7.79 13.45 -0.40
N GLU A 242 7.38 12.21 -0.28
CA GLU A 242 7.60 11.38 0.91
C GLU A 242 9.11 11.22 1.20
N SER A 243 9.90 10.92 0.17
CA SER A 243 11.36 10.82 0.30
C SER A 243 12.01 12.15 0.66
N TYR A 244 11.59 13.25 0.05
CA TYR A 244 12.09 14.59 0.35
C TYR A 244 11.83 14.98 1.81
N LEU A 245 10.63 14.73 2.31
CA LEU A 245 10.25 15.07 3.69
C LEU A 245 10.95 14.17 4.73
N LEU A 246 11.21 12.92 4.38
CA LEU A 246 11.98 12.01 5.22
C LEU A 246 13.43 12.51 5.39
N ASP A 247 14.07 12.92 4.30
CA ASP A 247 15.43 13.45 4.31
C ASP A 247 15.53 14.81 5.03
N SER A 248 14.47 15.61 5.02
CA SER A 248 14.43 16.93 5.68
C SER A 248 14.08 16.89 7.17
N ASN A 249 14.03 15.71 7.80
CA ASN A 249 13.60 15.48 9.18
C ASN A 249 12.17 16.00 9.51
N ALA A 250 11.32 16.11 8.49
CA ALA A 250 9.91 16.46 8.63
C ALA A 250 9.02 15.36 8.01
N PRO A 251 9.12 14.10 8.47
CA PRO A 251 8.45 12.97 7.82
C PRO A 251 6.94 13.16 7.81
N THR A 252 6.33 12.79 6.69
CA THR A 252 4.87 12.69 6.56
C THR A 252 4.46 11.24 6.37
N LEU A 253 3.20 10.92 6.70
CA LEU A 253 2.66 9.60 6.39
C LEU A 253 2.45 9.44 4.88
N HIS A 254 2.63 8.22 4.40
CA HIS A 254 2.52 7.85 2.98
C HIS A 254 1.27 8.42 2.31
N GLY A 255 0.09 8.20 2.89
CA GLY A 255 -1.17 8.64 2.29
C GLY A 255 -1.25 10.16 2.08
N PHE A 256 -0.66 10.97 2.94
CA PHE A 256 -0.68 12.43 2.76
C PHE A 256 0.24 12.88 1.63
N ALA A 257 1.39 12.22 1.48
CA ALA A 257 2.26 12.46 0.32
C ALA A 257 1.56 12.06 -0.98
N ILE A 258 0.83 10.93 -0.98
CA ILE A 258 0.04 10.48 -2.14
C ILE A 258 -1.14 11.42 -2.41
N ALA A 259 -1.85 11.91 -1.37
CA ALA A 259 -2.92 12.90 -1.56
C ALA A 259 -2.41 14.19 -2.25
N LYS A 260 -1.26 14.72 -1.80
CA LYS A 260 -0.63 15.87 -2.47
C LYS A 260 -0.16 15.51 -3.88
N GLY A 261 0.40 14.31 -4.06
CA GLY A 261 0.77 13.77 -5.36
C GLY A 261 -0.41 13.70 -6.32
N MET A 262 -1.56 13.19 -5.88
CA MET A 262 -2.80 13.14 -6.69
C MET A 262 -3.27 14.54 -7.12
N ILE A 263 -3.19 15.54 -6.25
CA ILE A 263 -3.56 16.92 -6.59
C ILE A 263 -2.61 17.46 -7.67
N ILE A 264 -1.29 17.29 -7.50
CA ILE A 264 -0.28 17.77 -8.46
C ILE A 264 -0.40 17.01 -9.79
N GLU A 265 -0.55 15.71 -9.77
CA GLU A 265 -0.68 14.89 -10.98
C GLU A 265 -2.00 15.17 -11.72
N SER A 266 -3.08 15.52 -11.01
CA SER A 266 -4.31 16.03 -11.63
C SER A 266 -4.10 17.41 -12.28
N PHE A 267 -3.29 18.28 -11.67
CA PHE A 267 -2.90 19.54 -12.31
C PHE A 267 -2.10 19.29 -13.59
N ILE A 268 -1.15 18.35 -13.57
CA ILE A 268 -0.40 17.91 -14.74
C ILE A 268 -1.35 17.37 -15.81
N ALA A 269 -2.32 16.52 -15.45
CA ALA A 269 -3.32 15.99 -16.37
C ALA A 269 -4.13 17.11 -17.05
N LYS A 270 -4.49 18.16 -16.30
CA LYS A 270 -5.13 19.36 -16.86
C LYS A 270 -4.20 20.09 -17.85
N LYS A 271 -2.94 20.26 -17.54
CA LYS A 271 -1.94 20.92 -18.40
C LYS A 271 -1.68 20.14 -19.70
N GLU A 272 -1.80 18.81 -19.64
CA GLU A 272 -1.72 17.93 -20.80
C GLU A 272 -3.09 17.76 -21.55
N ASN A 273 -4.11 18.54 -21.18
CA ASN A 273 -5.47 18.52 -21.75
C ASN A 273 -6.17 17.13 -21.64
N LEU A 274 -5.83 16.34 -20.64
CA LEU A 274 -6.48 15.05 -20.37
C LEU A 274 -7.77 15.23 -19.58
N ILE A 275 -7.85 16.28 -18.75
CA ILE A 275 -9.03 16.61 -17.94
C ILE A 275 -9.37 18.11 -18.06
N SER A 276 -10.64 18.45 -17.79
CA SER A 276 -11.09 19.83 -17.74
C SER A 276 -10.63 20.55 -16.47
N GLU A 277 -10.67 21.91 -16.50
CA GLU A 277 -10.44 22.73 -15.32
C GLU A 277 -11.43 22.38 -14.19
N ASN A 278 -12.71 22.22 -14.50
CA ASN A 278 -13.74 21.89 -13.51
C ASN A 278 -13.45 20.57 -12.80
N PHE A 279 -13.01 19.55 -13.54
CA PHE A 279 -12.69 18.26 -12.96
C PHE A 279 -11.41 18.30 -12.10
N PHE A 280 -10.40 19.04 -12.53
CA PHE A 280 -9.23 19.30 -11.69
C PHE A 280 -9.62 20.00 -10.38
N GLN A 281 -10.47 21.04 -10.45
CA GLN A 281 -10.92 21.77 -9.26
C GLN A 281 -11.77 20.90 -8.32
N GLU A 282 -12.56 19.99 -8.88
CA GLU A 282 -13.30 18.99 -8.07
C GLU A 282 -12.33 18.12 -7.27
N ILE A 283 -11.35 17.49 -7.92
CA ILE A 283 -10.36 16.64 -7.24
C ILE A 283 -9.57 17.46 -6.20
N LYS A 284 -9.06 18.64 -6.59
CA LYS A 284 -8.30 19.53 -5.69
C LYS A 284 -9.12 19.89 -4.46
N THR A 285 -10.36 20.30 -4.63
CA THR A 285 -11.23 20.73 -3.53
C THR A 285 -11.53 19.58 -2.58
N VAL A 286 -11.90 18.42 -3.12
CA VAL A 286 -12.22 17.24 -2.30
C VAL A 286 -11.01 16.79 -1.48
N LEU A 287 -9.86 16.61 -2.12
CA LEU A 287 -8.65 16.15 -1.41
C LEU A 287 -8.12 17.21 -0.43
N SER A 288 -8.07 18.48 -0.84
CA SER A 288 -7.60 19.56 0.04
C SER A 288 -8.48 19.72 1.27
N ASN A 289 -9.80 19.63 1.15
CA ASN A 289 -10.71 19.74 2.30
C ASN A 289 -10.57 18.57 3.27
N ASN A 290 -10.39 17.35 2.77
CA ASN A 290 -10.27 16.16 3.61
C ASN A 290 -8.89 16.04 4.29
N PHE A 291 -7.84 16.56 3.67
CA PHE A 291 -6.47 16.44 4.18
C PHE A 291 -5.83 17.79 4.54
N LYS A 292 -6.61 18.86 4.70
CA LYS A 292 -6.15 20.24 4.93
C LYS A 292 -5.06 20.36 6.00
N SER A 293 -5.25 19.68 7.12
CA SER A 293 -4.31 19.73 8.26
C SER A 293 -2.97 19.04 7.98
N TYR A 294 -2.92 18.18 6.97
CA TYR A 294 -1.80 17.28 6.71
C TYR A 294 -1.00 17.67 5.45
N LEU A 295 -1.55 18.55 4.58
CA LEU A 295 -0.92 18.90 3.31
C LEU A 295 -0.08 20.18 3.38
N ASN A 296 0.05 20.79 4.55
CA ASN A 296 0.79 22.05 4.73
C ASN A 296 2.28 21.81 4.95
N PHE A 297 2.96 21.26 3.95
CA PHE A 297 4.41 21.08 3.94
C PHE A 297 5.02 21.79 2.73
N LYS A 298 6.24 22.35 2.95
CA LYS A 298 6.99 23.04 1.89
C LYS A 298 7.70 22.03 1.00
N ILE A 299 7.58 22.22 -0.31
CA ILE A 299 8.18 21.38 -1.33
C ILE A 299 9.18 22.21 -2.13
N ASP A 300 10.41 21.69 -2.28
CA ASP A 300 11.38 22.23 -3.24
C ASP A 300 11.23 21.49 -4.57
N SER A 301 10.81 22.21 -5.60
CA SER A 301 10.59 21.64 -6.94
C SER A 301 11.83 20.97 -7.53
N LYS A 302 13.03 21.54 -7.33
CA LYS A 302 14.28 20.97 -7.85
C LYS A 302 14.63 19.66 -7.15
N ALA A 303 14.46 19.61 -5.83
CA ALA A 303 14.67 18.40 -5.06
C ALA A 303 13.69 17.27 -5.48
N ILE A 304 12.40 17.61 -5.65
CA ILE A 304 11.40 16.66 -6.12
C ILE A 304 11.75 16.11 -7.51
N ILE A 305 12.12 16.95 -8.46
CA ILE A 305 12.52 16.51 -9.80
C ILE A 305 13.72 15.56 -9.75
N LYS A 306 14.72 15.88 -8.93
CA LYS A 306 15.90 15.01 -8.74
C LYS A 306 15.50 13.62 -8.22
N LEU A 307 14.57 13.56 -7.26
CA LEU A 307 14.08 12.30 -6.70
C LEU A 307 13.25 11.51 -7.72
N ILE A 308 12.40 12.17 -8.52
CA ILE A 308 11.65 11.52 -9.60
C ILE A 308 12.60 10.87 -10.62
N LEU A 309 13.67 11.55 -10.99
CA LEU A 309 14.65 11.01 -11.94
C LEU A 309 15.45 9.83 -11.39
N SER A 310 15.52 9.64 -10.09
CA SER A 310 16.14 8.47 -9.48
C SER A 310 15.27 7.19 -9.56
N ASP A 311 13.98 7.32 -9.87
CA ASP A 311 13.09 6.17 -10.10
C ASP A 311 13.41 5.49 -11.44
N LYS A 312 13.59 4.17 -11.41
CA LYS A 312 13.95 3.33 -12.57
C LYS A 312 12.95 3.41 -13.76
N LYS A 313 11.75 3.94 -13.52
CA LYS A 313 10.71 4.10 -14.55
C LYS A 313 10.96 5.29 -15.48
N ASN A 314 11.82 6.22 -15.07
CA ASN A 314 12.02 7.50 -15.74
C ASN A 314 13.33 7.53 -16.49
N THR A 315 13.36 8.24 -17.61
CA THR A 315 14.58 8.51 -18.38
C THR A 315 15.12 9.89 -18.05
N LYS A 316 16.32 10.21 -18.51
CA LYS A 316 16.87 11.56 -18.34
C LYS A 316 16.09 12.65 -19.09
N SER A 317 15.18 12.29 -19.99
CA SER A 317 14.44 13.23 -20.85
C SER A 317 12.94 13.21 -20.64
N THR A 318 12.36 12.10 -20.17
CA THR A 318 10.91 11.94 -19.98
C THR A 318 10.58 11.32 -18.63
N ILE A 319 9.44 11.68 -18.08
CA ILE A 319 8.86 11.10 -16.87
C ILE A 319 7.56 10.40 -17.26
N ASN A 320 7.37 9.18 -16.74
CA ASN A 320 6.22 8.35 -17.03
C ASN A 320 5.18 8.47 -15.92
N PHE A 321 3.95 8.81 -16.27
CA PHE A 321 2.84 9.01 -15.36
C PHE A 321 1.67 8.06 -15.61
N SER A 322 0.85 7.91 -14.56
CA SER A 322 -0.52 7.40 -14.63
C SER A 322 -1.46 8.55 -14.27
N LEU A 323 -2.20 9.09 -15.24
CA LEU A 323 -2.97 10.32 -15.08
C LEU A 323 -4.47 10.07 -15.27
N PRO A 324 -5.36 10.70 -14.47
CA PRO A 324 -6.80 10.56 -14.63
C PRO A 324 -7.27 11.22 -15.92
N THR A 325 -8.29 10.63 -16.55
CA THR A 325 -9.02 11.20 -17.69
C THR A 325 -10.47 11.54 -17.33
N LYS A 326 -11.04 10.78 -16.42
CA LYS A 326 -12.32 11.01 -15.72
C LYS A 326 -12.33 10.14 -14.46
N ILE A 327 -13.35 10.26 -13.62
CA ILE A 327 -13.54 9.28 -12.54
C ILE A 327 -13.72 7.89 -13.16
N GLY A 328 -13.06 6.89 -12.56
CA GLY A 328 -13.07 5.51 -13.04
C GLY A 328 -12.06 5.22 -14.16
N GLU A 329 -11.40 6.23 -14.74
CA GLU A 329 -10.51 6.02 -15.88
C GLU A 329 -9.18 6.77 -15.75
N VAL A 330 -8.10 6.05 -15.99
CA VAL A 330 -6.71 6.55 -15.93
C VAL A 330 -5.95 6.09 -17.16
N THR A 331 -5.28 7.01 -17.83
CA THR A 331 -4.26 6.68 -18.83
C THR A 331 -2.97 6.26 -18.14
N ILE A 332 -2.32 5.23 -18.64
CA ILE A 332 -1.04 4.72 -18.11
C ILE A 332 0.07 4.94 -19.14
N ASN A 333 1.32 4.95 -18.70
CA ASN A 333 2.49 5.17 -19.55
C ASN A 333 2.41 6.50 -20.33
N HIS A 334 1.85 7.55 -19.72
CA HIS A 334 1.83 8.89 -20.31
C HIS A 334 3.19 9.55 -20.07
N GLU A 335 4.00 9.61 -21.12
CA GLU A 335 5.33 10.21 -21.07
C GLU A 335 5.27 11.71 -21.28
N ILE A 336 5.87 12.46 -20.37
CA ILE A 336 5.95 13.93 -20.44
C ILE A 336 7.44 14.35 -20.41
N GLU A 337 7.82 15.27 -21.27
CA GLU A 337 9.17 15.84 -21.25
C GLU A 337 9.51 16.45 -19.89
N LEU A 338 10.71 16.15 -19.38
CA LEU A 338 11.18 16.63 -18.09
C LEU A 338 11.00 18.15 -17.91
N LYS A 339 11.36 18.94 -18.91
CA LYS A 339 11.22 20.42 -18.86
C LYS A 339 9.78 20.88 -18.67
N LYS A 340 8.81 20.17 -19.26
CA LYS A 340 7.39 20.47 -19.04
C LYS A 340 6.97 20.14 -17.61
N VAL A 341 7.38 18.99 -17.09
CA VAL A 341 7.07 18.61 -15.70
C VAL A 341 7.66 19.61 -14.71
N GLU A 342 8.90 20.06 -14.92
CA GLU A 342 9.52 21.10 -14.12
C GLU A 342 8.70 22.40 -14.14
N SER A 343 8.28 22.83 -15.33
CA SER A 343 7.46 24.03 -15.50
C SER A 343 6.10 23.90 -14.80
N TYR A 344 5.42 22.76 -14.97
CA TYR A 344 4.12 22.50 -14.34
C TYR A 344 4.21 22.44 -12.81
N LEU A 345 5.25 21.81 -12.29
CA LEU A 345 5.47 21.76 -10.84
C LEU A 345 5.75 23.14 -10.25
N LEU A 346 6.58 23.95 -10.91
CA LEU A 346 6.84 25.35 -10.50
C LEU A 346 5.57 26.19 -10.51
N GLU A 347 4.80 26.12 -11.59
CA GLU A 347 3.52 26.84 -11.72
C GLU A 347 2.54 26.44 -10.63
N PHE A 348 2.43 25.13 -10.34
CA PHE A 348 1.56 24.64 -9.29
C PHE A 348 1.96 25.21 -7.93
N LEU A 349 3.24 25.12 -7.56
CA LEU A 349 3.75 25.56 -6.26
C LEU A 349 3.73 27.09 -6.05
N GLN A 350 3.66 27.87 -7.11
CA GLN A 350 3.49 29.33 -7.03
C GLN A 350 2.04 29.75 -6.77
N ASN A 351 1.08 28.89 -7.10
CA ASN A 351 -0.36 29.17 -7.03
C ASN A 351 -1.09 28.36 -5.94
N ASP A 352 -0.39 27.49 -5.20
CA ASP A 352 -0.92 26.65 -4.12
C ASP A 352 -0.73 27.31 -2.76
#